data_166fc0234bb7ab3aeeff7eb5e7f449d5
#
_entry.id   166fc0234bb7ab3aeeff7eb5e7f449d5
#
_cell.length_a   1.000
_cell.length_b   1.000
_cell.length_c   1.000
_cell.angle_alpha   90.00
_cell.angle_beta   90.00
_cell.angle_gamma   90.00
#
_symmetry.space_group_name_H-M   'P 1'
#
loop_
_entity.id
_entity.type
_entity.pdbx_description
1 polymer ?
#
loop_
_entity_poly.entity_id
_entity_poly.type
_entity_poly.pdbx_seq_one_letter_code
_entity_poly.pdbx_strand_id
1 'polypeptide(L)'
;MKSKGEFSMEIMELLKSRRTYRRFEQKPVEDNIVNDILTAARYASSAANRQPLSYIVVRSPEIVKQVFDCTRWAGYFPNDSGRPKSGEEPVMFIGIVENLSINRNADTDAGLAISNMTLAAWSHGVGSCIIGACDRTKLFGLFHLTEDQKLHTVVAFGYPAHTSRIEDAENNEIRYHLDPNGNYVVPKRRTEDVVCFL
;
A
#
# COMPACT_ATOMS: atom_id res chain seq x y z
N MET A 1 14.80 -32.11 1.20
CA MET A 1 13.58 -32.34 0.39
C MET A 1 12.85 -31.02 0.27
N LYS A 2 12.89 -30.37 -0.91
CA LYS A 2 12.07 -29.16 -1.17
C LYS A 2 10.64 -29.63 -1.39
N SER A 3 9.70 -29.11 -0.61
CA SER A 3 8.27 -29.37 -0.79
C SER A 3 7.81 -28.78 -2.14
N LYS A 4 7.09 -29.56 -2.92
CA LYS A 4 6.45 -29.12 -4.16
C LYS A 4 5.31 -28.17 -3.79
N GLY A 5 5.37 -26.91 -4.26
CA GLY A 5 4.19 -26.03 -4.26
C GLY A 5 4.40 -24.57 -3.91
N GLU A 6 5.60 -24.09 -3.60
CA GLU A 6 5.84 -22.66 -3.42
C GLU A 6 6.28 -22.04 -4.74
N PHE A 7 5.40 -21.23 -5.33
CA PHE A 7 5.72 -20.28 -6.39
C PHE A 7 6.61 -19.19 -5.77
N SER A 8 7.91 -19.42 -5.68
CA SER A 8 8.88 -18.37 -5.35
C SER A 8 9.08 -17.52 -6.60
N MET A 9 8.34 -16.42 -6.70
CA MET A 9 8.60 -15.39 -7.72
C MET A 9 9.99 -14.80 -7.45
N GLU A 10 10.84 -14.71 -8.49
CA GLU A 10 12.11 -14.03 -8.34
C GLU A 10 11.89 -12.55 -7.94
N ILE A 11 12.79 -11.99 -7.13
CA ILE A 11 12.65 -10.64 -6.57
C ILE A 11 12.41 -9.57 -7.64
N MET A 12 13.08 -9.67 -8.79
CA MET A 12 12.90 -8.72 -9.88
C MET A 12 11.53 -8.83 -10.54
N GLU A 13 10.99 -10.02 -10.68
CA GLU A 13 9.62 -10.23 -11.19
C GLU A 13 8.57 -9.73 -10.19
N LEU A 14 8.80 -9.93 -8.89
CA LEU A 14 7.95 -9.40 -7.84
C LEU A 14 7.91 -7.85 -7.88
N LEU A 15 9.07 -7.21 -8.01
CA LEU A 15 9.19 -5.75 -8.12
C LEU A 15 8.51 -5.21 -9.40
N LYS A 16 8.68 -5.88 -10.53
CA LYS A 16 8.07 -5.49 -11.81
C LYS A 16 6.55 -5.67 -11.81
N SER A 17 6.03 -6.72 -11.19
CA SER A 17 4.62 -7.07 -11.23
C SER A 17 3.79 -6.42 -10.12
N ARG A 18 4.38 -6.04 -8.96
CA ARG A 18 3.66 -5.34 -7.88
C ARG A 18 3.17 -3.98 -8.36
N ARG A 19 1.88 -3.76 -8.30
CA ARG A 19 1.22 -2.52 -8.70
C ARG A 19 0.37 -1.95 -7.57
N THR A 20 -0.10 -0.73 -7.74
CA THR A 20 -1.15 -0.16 -6.91
C THR A 20 -2.51 -0.64 -7.40
N TYR A 21 -3.25 -1.31 -6.53
CA TYR A 21 -4.60 -1.77 -6.79
C TYR A 21 -5.59 -0.93 -6.00
N ARG A 22 -6.73 -0.59 -6.63
CA ARG A 22 -7.75 0.30 -6.03
C ARG A 22 -9.14 -0.32 -6.00
N ARG A 23 -9.35 -1.44 -6.67
CA ARG A 23 -10.59 -2.23 -6.61
C ARG A 23 -10.23 -3.64 -6.20
N PHE A 24 -11.03 -4.21 -5.30
CA PHE A 24 -10.72 -5.46 -4.63
C PHE A 24 -11.92 -6.40 -4.66
N GLU A 25 -11.63 -7.69 -4.69
CA GLU A 25 -12.62 -8.72 -4.43
C GLU A 25 -13.01 -8.71 -2.95
N GLN A 26 -14.27 -9.05 -2.65
CA GLN A 26 -14.75 -9.11 -1.26
C GLN A 26 -14.38 -10.45 -0.60
N LYS A 27 -13.13 -10.87 -0.78
CA LYS A 27 -12.53 -12.05 -0.19
C LYS A 27 -11.59 -11.63 0.94
N PRO A 28 -11.77 -12.13 2.18
CA PRO A 28 -10.87 -11.81 3.29
C PRO A 28 -9.43 -12.24 3.00
N VAL A 29 -8.46 -11.44 3.46
CA VAL A 29 -7.04 -11.82 3.46
C VAL A 29 -6.80 -12.80 4.60
N GLU A 30 -6.17 -13.94 4.31
CA GLU A 30 -5.90 -15.01 5.27
C GLU A 30 -4.92 -14.57 6.37
N ASP A 31 -5.05 -15.13 7.58
CA ASP A 31 -4.26 -14.72 8.76
C ASP A 31 -2.76 -14.94 8.59
N ASN A 32 -2.35 -16.03 7.93
CA ASN A 32 -0.95 -16.30 7.62
C ASN A 32 -0.37 -15.21 6.69
N ILE A 33 -1.13 -14.74 5.70
CA ILE A 33 -0.71 -13.66 4.80
C ILE A 33 -0.58 -12.34 5.56
N VAL A 34 -1.55 -12.04 6.44
CA VAL A 34 -1.47 -10.85 7.30
C VAL A 34 -0.21 -10.90 8.18
N ASN A 35 0.11 -12.06 8.76
CA ASN A 35 1.31 -12.25 9.57
C ASN A 35 2.60 -12.07 8.75
N ASP A 36 2.63 -12.55 7.50
CA ASP A 36 3.77 -12.36 6.60
C ASP A 36 3.96 -10.88 6.25
N ILE A 37 2.87 -10.15 5.98
CA ILE A 37 2.89 -8.70 5.73
C ILE A 37 3.48 -7.94 6.93
N LEU A 38 3.03 -8.25 8.15
CA LEU A 38 3.51 -7.61 9.38
C LEU A 38 4.97 -8.00 9.69
N THR A 39 5.34 -9.25 9.44
CA THR A 39 6.71 -9.73 9.58
C THR A 39 7.65 -9.03 8.61
N ALA A 40 7.23 -8.83 7.37
CA ALA A 40 7.99 -8.09 6.38
C ALA A 40 8.19 -6.61 6.79
N ALA A 41 7.17 -5.97 7.35
CA ALA A 41 7.29 -4.63 7.91
C ALA A 41 8.32 -4.57 9.05
N ARG A 42 8.29 -5.56 9.96
CA ARG A 42 9.23 -5.66 11.09
C ARG A 42 10.68 -5.81 10.63
N TYR A 43 10.93 -6.42 9.47
CA TYR A 43 12.28 -6.59 8.92
C TYR A 43 12.80 -5.36 8.16
N ALA A 44 12.01 -4.31 8.04
CA ALA A 44 12.48 -3.09 7.41
C ALA A 44 13.61 -2.44 8.24
N SER A 45 14.57 -1.84 7.54
CA SER A 45 15.59 -1.04 8.19
C SER A 45 14.98 0.18 8.85
N SER A 46 15.55 0.56 9.99
CA SER A 46 15.18 1.77 10.72
C SER A 46 16.43 2.57 11.05
N ALA A 47 16.36 3.90 10.97
CA ALA A 47 17.46 4.79 11.27
C ALA A 47 18.01 4.55 12.68
N ALA A 48 19.30 4.22 12.78
CA ALA A 48 19.96 3.82 14.04
C ALA A 48 19.21 2.68 14.79
N ASN A 49 18.45 1.87 14.09
CA ASN A 49 17.59 0.81 14.63
C ASN A 49 16.62 1.28 15.71
N ARG A 50 16.13 2.52 15.61
CA ARG A 50 15.23 3.13 16.62
C ARG A 50 13.82 2.54 16.61
N GLN A 51 13.37 1.98 15.50
CA GLN A 51 12.09 1.27 15.35
C GLN A 51 10.87 2.09 15.87
N PRO A 52 10.65 3.31 15.34
CA PRO A 52 9.62 4.21 15.83
C PRO A 52 8.21 3.86 15.35
N LEU A 53 8.07 2.82 14.50
CA LEU A 53 6.80 2.50 13.87
C LEU A 53 6.01 1.45 14.64
N SER A 54 4.70 1.64 14.65
CA SER A 54 3.71 0.63 15.03
C SER A 54 2.63 0.52 13.96
N TYR A 55 1.87 -0.58 13.99
CA TYR A 55 0.92 -0.94 12.93
C TYR A 55 -0.44 -1.25 13.54
N ILE A 56 -1.50 -0.63 13.01
CA ILE A 56 -2.88 -0.87 13.38
C ILE A 56 -3.56 -1.63 12.27
N VAL A 57 -3.88 -2.90 12.51
CA VAL A 57 -4.55 -3.77 11.54
C VAL A 57 -6.06 -3.66 11.71
N VAL A 58 -6.74 -3.25 10.64
CA VAL A 58 -8.20 -3.08 10.60
C VAL A 58 -8.80 -4.11 9.68
N ARG A 59 -9.62 -5.03 10.22
CA ARG A 59 -10.27 -6.12 9.48
C ARG A 59 -11.77 -6.26 9.76
N SER A 60 -12.28 -5.68 10.87
CA SER A 60 -13.71 -5.63 11.11
C SER A 60 -14.39 -4.82 10.00
N PRO A 61 -15.42 -5.36 9.34
CA PRO A 61 -16.10 -4.68 8.23
C PRO A 61 -16.59 -3.26 8.57
N GLU A 62 -17.08 -3.07 9.80
CA GLU A 62 -17.56 -1.77 10.26
C GLU A 62 -16.41 -0.76 10.36
N ILE A 63 -15.25 -1.17 10.90
CA ILE A 63 -14.10 -0.27 11.04
C ILE A 63 -13.41 -0.06 9.67
N VAL A 64 -13.32 -1.11 8.84
CA VAL A 64 -12.85 -0.99 7.45
C VAL A 64 -13.64 0.06 6.69
N LYS A 65 -14.99 0.04 6.82
CA LYS A 65 -15.84 1.05 6.20
C LYS A 65 -15.55 2.47 6.74
N GLN A 66 -15.38 2.64 8.04
CA GLN A 66 -15.07 3.95 8.63
C GLN A 66 -13.72 4.48 8.15
N VAL A 67 -12.69 3.62 8.06
CA VAL A 67 -11.38 3.99 7.50
C VAL A 67 -11.52 4.36 6.02
N PHE A 68 -12.26 3.56 5.24
CA PHE A 68 -12.52 3.83 3.83
C PHE A 68 -13.18 5.19 3.61
N ASP A 69 -14.17 5.54 4.45
CA ASP A 69 -14.88 6.84 4.38
C ASP A 69 -13.96 8.02 4.75
N CYS A 70 -12.85 7.78 5.45
CA CYS A 70 -11.83 8.77 5.74
C CYS A 70 -10.76 8.91 4.64
N THR A 71 -10.79 8.12 3.57
CA THR A 71 -9.75 8.09 2.52
C THR A 71 -10.21 8.71 1.21
N ARG A 72 -9.26 9.28 0.46
CA ARG A 72 -9.45 9.77 -0.92
C ARG A 72 -8.62 8.94 -1.88
N TRP A 73 -9.17 8.68 -3.07
CA TRP A 73 -8.64 7.72 -4.02
C TRP A 73 -8.28 8.36 -5.35
N ALA A 74 -7.22 7.82 -5.99
CA ALA A 74 -6.83 8.11 -7.37
C ALA A 74 -6.83 9.63 -7.72
N GLY A 75 -5.95 10.40 -7.08
CA GLY A 75 -5.93 11.87 -7.13
C GLY A 75 -5.84 12.53 -8.50
N TYR A 76 -5.51 11.78 -9.57
CA TYR A 76 -5.56 12.31 -10.95
C TYR A 76 -6.95 12.25 -11.57
N PHE A 77 -7.89 11.54 -10.96
CA PHE A 77 -9.25 11.45 -11.49
C PHE A 77 -10.16 12.51 -10.84
N PRO A 78 -10.95 13.24 -11.63
CA PRO A 78 -11.82 14.26 -11.10
C PRO A 78 -12.99 13.65 -10.31
N ASN A 79 -13.55 14.44 -9.38
CA ASN A 79 -14.78 14.11 -8.66
C ASN A 79 -14.80 12.73 -7.99
N ASP A 80 -13.65 12.31 -7.44
CA ASP A 80 -13.47 11.02 -6.77
C ASP A 80 -13.83 9.80 -7.65
N SER A 81 -13.83 9.97 -8.98
CA SER A 81 -14.17 8.90 -9.93
C SER A 81 -13.24 7.69 -9.91
N GLY A 82 -12.10 7.81 -9.26
CA GLY A 82 -11.18 6.71 -9.00
C GLY A 82 -11.39 5.99 -7.68
N ARG A 83 -12.42 6.38 -6.89
CA ARG A 83 -12.81 5.70 -5.67
C ARG A 83 -13.43 4.33 -6.00
N PRO A 84 -13.13 3.25 -5.25
CA PRO A 84 -13.81 1.97 -5.38
C PRO A 84 -15.34 2.12 -5.26
N LYS A 85 -16.08 1.40 -6.09
CA LYS A 85 -17.54 1.31 -5.99
C LYS A 85 -17.93 0.33 -4.89
N SER A 86 -19.22 0.35 -4.53
CA SER A 86 -19.77 -0.64 -3.59
C SER A 86 -19.51 -2.06 -4.09
N GLY A 87 -18.94 -2.90 -3.23
CA GLY A 87 -18.50 -4.26 -3.55
C GLY A 87 -17.09 -4.37 -4.16
N GLU A 88 -16.37 -3.26 -4.28
CA GLU A 88 -14.98 -3.22 -4.74
C GLU A 88 -14.03 -2.57 -3.69
N GLU A 89 -14.55 -2.27 -2.49
CA GLU A 89 -13.78 -1.64 -1.42
C GLU A 89 -12.68 -2.58 -0.90
N PRO A 90 -11.63 -2.04 -0.25
CA PRO A 90 -10.66 -2.88 0.44
C PRO A 90 -11.31 -3.69 1.56
N VAL A 91 -10.79 -4.87 1.81
CA VAL A 91 -11.24 -5.75 2.89
C VAL A 91 -10.40 -5.62 4.17
N MET A 92 -9.27 -4.89 4.08
CA MET A 92 -8.36 -4.67 5.19
C MET A 92 -7.61 -3.36 5.02
N PHE A 93 -7.32 -2.67 6.13
CA PHE A 93 -6.35 -1.58 6.17
C PHE A 93 -5.27 -1.85 7.23
N ILE A 94 -4.10 -1.28 7.00
CA ILE A 94 -3.05 -1.17 8.02
C ILE A 94 -2.69 0.30 8.16
N GLY A 95 -2.91 0.87 9.35
CA GLY A 95 -2.43 2.19 9.72
C GLY A 95 -0.96 2.13 10.13
N ILE A 96 -0.14 2.99 9.56
CA ILE A 96 1.28 3.15 9.90
C ILE A 96 1.38 4.32 10.87
N VAL A 97 1.81 4.04 12.10
CA VAL A 97 1.84 5.01 13.20
C VAL A 97 3.29 5.25 13.62
N GLU A 98 3.68 6.52 13.69
CA GLU A 98 4.96 6.98 14.19
C GLU A 98 4.86 7.27 15.69
N ASN A 99 5.84 6.82 16.47
CA ASN A 99 6.05 7.25 17.85
C ASN A 99 7.00 8.46 17.87
N LEU A 100 6.46 9.64 18.16
CA LEU A 100 7.17 10.91 18.14
C LEU A 100 8.18 11.05 19.29
N SER A 101 8.02 10.26 20.37
CA SER A 101 8.99 10.21 21.47
C SER A 101 10.27 9.48 21.08
N ILE A 102 10.19 8.55 20.11
CA ILE A 102 11.34 7.78 19.60
C ILE A 102 12.01 8.51 18.44
N ASN A 103 11.23 8.95 17.44
CA ASN A 103 11.73 9.70 16.29
C ASN A 103 10.60 10.58 15.71
N ARG A 104 10.89 11.89 15.56
CA ARG A 104 9.94 12.87 15.02
C ARG A 104 9.91 12.93 13.49
N ASN A 105 10.81 12.22 12.83
CA ASN A 105 10.87 12.14 11.36
C ASN A 105 11.19 10.69 10.97
N ALA A 106 10.17 9.90 10.79
CA ALA A 106 10.25 8.48 10.43
C ALA A 106 9.80 8.21 8.99
N ASP A 107 9.74 9.21 8.12
CA ASP A 107 9.25 9.06 6.74
C ASP A 107 10.03 8.01 5.95
N THR A 108 11.36 7.95 6.11
CA THR A 108 12.19 6.92 5.46
C THR A 108 11.88 5.53 6.02
N ASP A 109 11.80 5.39 7.33
CA ASP A 109 11.47 4.13 8.01
C ASP A 109 10.09 3.64 7.54
N ALA A 110 9.10 4.55 7.50
CA ALA A 110 7.75 4.23 7.04
C ALA A 110 7.73 3.79 5.56
N GLY A 111 8.48 4.48 4.69
CA GLY A 111 8.61 4.11 3.28
C GLY A 111 9.19 2.71 3.09
N LEU A 112 10.24 2.36 3.84
CA LEU A 112 10.88 1.04 3.81
C LEU A 112 9.93 -0.05 4.32
N ALA A 113 9.26 0.18 5.44
CA ALA A 113 8.29 -0.77 6.00
C ALA A 113 7.12 -1.00 5.04
N ILE A 114 6.53 0.07 4.47
CA ILE A 114 5.44 -0.02 3.49
C ILE A 114 5.88 -0.77 2.23
N SER A 115 7.10 -0.53 1.74
CA SER A 115 7.64 -1.26 0.59
C SER A 115 7.70 -2.77 0.86
N ASN A 116 8.25 -3.17 2.01
CA ASN A 116 8.30 -4.58 2.41
C ASN A 116 6.90 -5.19 2.54
N MET A 117 5.96 -4.50 3.21
CA MET A 117 4.57 -4.96 3.36
C MET A 117 3.89 -5.22 2.02
N THR A 118 4.02 -4.26 1.09
CA THR A 118 3.35 -4.36 -0.21
C THR A 118 3.98 -5.43 -1.11
N LEU A 119 5.28 -5.69 -0.99
CA LEU A 119 5.95 -6.80 -1.67
C LEU A 119 5.54 -8.15 -1.09
N ALA A 120 5.51 -8.28 0.24
CA ALA A 120 5.05 -9.49 0.91
C ALA A 120 3.60 -9.80 0.57
N ALA A 121 2.71 -8.80 0.59
CA ALA A 121 1.32 -8.97 0.17
C ALA A 121 1.23 -9.50 -1.28
N TRP A 122 1.99 -8.88 -2.19
CA TRP A 122 1.98 -9.23 -3.60
C TRP A 122 2.55 -10.64 -3.88
N SER A 123 3.48 -11.13 -3.09
CA SER A 123 3.97 -12.51 -3.21
C SER A 123 2.89 -13.57 -2.97
N HIS A 124 1.81 -13.19 -2.28
CA HIS A 124 0.60 -13.98 -2.05
C HIS A 124 -0.58 -13.60 -2.96
N GLY A 125 -0.35 -12.74 -3.99
CA GLY A 125 -1.41 -12.25 -4.86
C GLY A 125 -2.34 -11.21 -4.23
N VAL A 126 -2.00 -10.69 -3.04
CA VAL A 126 -2.74 -9.63 -2.37
C VAL A 126 -2.26 -8.28 -2.85
N GLY A 127 -3.16 -7.52 -3.49
CA GLY A 127 -2.92 -6.17 -3.96
C GLY A 127 -2.96 -5.15 -2.82
N SER A 128 -2.37 -3.98 -3.06
CA SER A 128 -2.33 -2.90 -2.08
C SER A 128 -2.45 -1.52 -2.69
N CYS A 129 -2.92 -0.55 -1.88
CA CYS A 129 -2.91 0.87 -2.20
C CYS A 129 -2.41 1.68 -1.00
N ILE A 130 -1.34 2.44 -1.19
CA ILE A 130 -0.82 3.36 -0.18
C ILE A 130 -1.61 4.67 -0.27
N ILE A 131 -2.24 5.10 0.83
CA ILE A 131 -3.15 6.24 0.85
C ILE A 131 -2.66 7.28 1.86
N GLY A 132 -1.97 8.30 1.37
CA GLY A 132 -1.57 9.46 2.16
C GLY A 132 -2.69 10.50 2.32
N ALA A 133 -3.64 10.52 1.37
CA ALA A 133 -4.78 11.44 1.39
C ALA A 133 -5.92 10.88 2.24
N CYS A 134 -5.86 11.11 3.56
CA CYS A 134 -6.87 10.66 4.52
C CYS A 134 -7.18 11.76 5.55
N ASP A 135 -8.37 11.67 6.14
CA ASP A 135 -8.78 12.52 7.27
C ASP A 135 -8.09 12.04 8.56
N ARG A 136 -6.89 12.59 8.81
CA ARG A 136 -6.07 12.20 9.96
C ARG A 136 -6.73 12.51 11.29
N THR A 137 -7.56 13.54 11.38
CA THR A 137 -8.25 13.91 12.61
C THR A 137 -9.27 12.87 13.01
N LYS A 138 -10.08 12.40 12.06
CA LYS A 138 -11.05 11.31 12.31
C LYS A 138 -10.34 10.00 12.62
N LEU A 139 -9.30 9.67 11.87
CA LEU A 139 -8.54 8.43 12.07
C LEU A 139 -7.75 8.45 13.39
N PHE A 140 -7.32 9.61 13.88
CA PHE A 140 -6.70 9.74 15.20
C PHE A 140 -7.64 9.24 16.30
N GLY A 141 -8.89 9.69 16.29
CA GLY A 141 -9.91 9.21 17.24
C GLY A 141 -10.28 7.75 17.04
N LEU A 142 -10.48 7.31 15.78
CA LEU A 142 -10.87 5.94 15.45
C LEU A 142 -9.80 4.91 15.86
N PHE A 143 -8.54 5.27 15.74
CA PHE A 143 -7.39 4.42 16.10
C PHE A 143 -6.94 4.60 17.56
N HIS A 144 -7.61 5.45 18.34
CA HIS A 144 -7.28 5.76 19.72
C HIS A 144 -5.81 6.17 19.92
N LEU A 145 -5.30 6.99 19.00
CA LEU A 145 -3.91 7.47 19.07
C LEU A 145 -3.72 8.44 20.24
N THR A 146 -2.51 8.48 20.78
CA THR A 146 -2.08 9.37 21.84
C THR A 146 -1.32 10.58 21.27
N GLU A 147 -1.08 11.64 22.06
CA GLU A 147 -0.42 12.86 21.61
C GLU A 147 1.03 12.66 21.13
N ASP A 148 1.69 11.59 21.59
CA ASP A 148 3.03 11.18 21.16
C ASP A 148 3.00 10.26 19.92
N GLN A 149 1.82 10.04 19.32
CA GLN A 149 1.64 9.22 18.15
C GLN A 149 1.10 10.04 16.97
N LYS A 150 1.57 9.72 15.79
CA LYS A 150 1.14 10.36 14.54
C LYS A 150 0.82 9.29 13.49
N LEU A 151 -0.37 9.37 12.90
CA LEU A 151 -0.69 8.56 11.73
C LEU A 151 0.11 9.07 10.53
N HIS A 152 1.04 8.27 10.03
CA HIS A 152 1.80 8.57 8.81
C HIS A 152 0.91 8.39 7.58
N THR A 153 0.37 7.19 7.39
CA THR A 153 -0.48 6.84 6.26
C THR A 153 -1.32 5.59 6.56
N VAL A 154 -2.27 5.27 5.70
CA VAL A 154 -2.96 3.98 5.71
C VAL A 154 -2.66 3.23 4.42
N VAL A 155 -2.54 1.91 4.51
CA VAL A 155 -2.37 1.02 3.37
C VAL A 155 -3.57 0.09 3.29
N ALA A 156 -4.28 0.14 2.16
CA ALA A 156 -5.40 -0.75 1.86
C ALA A 156 -4.90 -2.04 1.24
N PHE A 157 -5.53 -3.17 1.56
CA PHE A 157 -5.22 -4.50 1.06
C PHE A 157 -6.47 -5.28 0.66
N GLY A 158 -6.31 -6.19 -0.30
CA GLY A 158 -7.31 -7.14 -0.77
C GLY A 158 -6.87 -7.82 -2.07
N TYR A 159 -7.60 -8.83 -2.50
CA TYR A 159 -7.33 -9.47 -3.80
C TYR A 159 -7.78 -8.54 -4.93
N PRO A 160 -6.95 -8.33 -5.99
CA PRO A 160 -7.25 -7.38 -7.05
C PRO A 160 -8.49 -7.75 -7.87
N ALA A 161 -9.40 -6.79 -8.09
CA ALA A 161 -10.54 -6.90 -8.99
C ALA A 161 -10.30 -6.19 -10.35
N HIS A 162 -9.07 -5.85 -10.69
CA HIS A 162 -8.66 -5.27 -11.97
C HIS A 162 -7.19 -5.57 -12.23
N THR A 163 -6.73 -5.34 -13.45
CA THR A 163 -5.31 -5.42 -13.78
C THR A 163 -4.66 -4.03 -13.76
N SER A 164 -3.34 -4.03 -13.65
CA SER A 164 -2.54 -2.81 -13.73
C SER A 164 -1.20 -3.13 -14.39
N ARG A 165 -0.78 -2.31 -15.37
CA ARG A 165 0.47 -2.49 -16.08
C ARG A 165 1.32 -1.24 -16.08
N ILE A 166 2.63 -1.40 -16.29
CA ILE A 166 3.57 -0.31 -16.54
C ILE A 166 3.69 -0.12 -18.04
N GLU A 167 3.89 1.12 -18.44
CA GLU A 167 4.39 1.53 -19.75
C GLU A 167 5.54 2.53 -19.58
N ASP A 168 6.41 2.66 -20.56
CA ASP A 168 7.39 3.74 -20.56
C ASP A 168 6.67 5.08 -20.76
N ALA A 169 7.06 6.10 -20.01
CA ALA A 169 6.51 7.43 -20.14
C ALA A 169 6.98 8.06 -21.45
N GLU A 170 6.06 8.56 -22.24
CA GLU A 170 6.34 9.35 -23.44
C GLU A 170 6.27 10.85 -23.10
N ASN A 171 7.23 11.64 -23.60
CA ASN A 171 7.28 13.11 -23.39
C ASN A 171 7.14 13.56 -21.91
N ASN A 172 7.64 12.75 -20.95
CA ASN A 172 7.48 12.96 -19.51
C ASN A 172 6.02 12.96 -19.01
N GLU A 173 5.05 12.46 -19.79
CA GLU A 173 3.69 12.26 -19.29
C GLU A 173 3.67 11.04 -18.35
N ILE A 174 3.50 11.30 -17.07
CA ILE A 174 3.55 10.30 -16.00
C ILE A 174 2.18 10.02 -15.36
N ARG A 175 1.12 10.66 -15.87
CA ARG A 175 -0.22 10.48 -15.31
C ARG A 175 -0.74 9.09 -15.61
N TYR A 176 -1.04 8.33 -14.54
CA TYR A 176 -1.75 7.07 -14.73
C TYR A 176 -3.17 7.31 -15.23
N HIS A 177 -3.65 6.41 -16.06
CA HIS A 177 -4.98 6.47 -16.67
C HIS A 177 -5.63 5.08 -16.71
N LEU A 178 -6.87 5.01 -17.18
CA LEU A 178 -7.55 3.74 -17.44
C LEU A 178 -7.52 3.45 -18.94
N ASP A 179 -7.30 2.19 -19.28
CA ASP A 179 -7.51 1.69 -20.64
C ASP A 179 -9.02 1.53 -20.93
N PRO A 180 -9.43 1.22 -22.17
CA PRO A 180 -10.83 1.02 -22.53
C PRO A 180 -11.55 -0.08 -21.72
N ASN A 181 -10.80 -1.02 -21.15
CA ASN A 181 -11.32 -2.09 -20.31
C ASN A 181 -11.39 -1.70 -18.83
N GLY A 182 -11.02 -0.46 -18.48
CA GLY A 182 -11.03 0.03 -17.11
C GLY A 182 -9.84 -0.44 -16.26
N ASN A 183 -8.76 -0.93 -16.87
CA ASN A 183 -7.53 -1.33 -16.17
C ASN A 183 -6.56 -0.15 -16.08
N TYR A 184 -5.75 -0.15 -15.02
CA TYR A 184 -4.79 0.93 -14.81
C TYR A 184 -3.54 0.77 -15.68
N VAL A 185 -3.19 1.85 -16.34
CA VAL A 185 -1.92 2.02 -17.06
C VAL A 185 -1.09 3.04 -16.29
N VAL A 186 0.14 2.67 -15.95
CA VAL A 186 1.02 3.47 -15.08
C VAL A 186 2.31 3.79 -15.84
N PRO A 187 2.41 4.97 -16.48
CA PRO A 187 3.63 5.39 -17.16
C PRO A 187 4.77 5.56 -16.14
N LYS A 188 5.97 5.09 -16.49
CA LYS A 188 7.19 5.24 -15.73
C LYS A 188 8.27 5.90 -16.58
N ARG A 189 8.98 6.84 -16.02
CA ARG A 189 10.19 7.38 -16.64
C ARG A 189 11.19 6.26 -16.87
N ARG A 190 11.89 6.30 -17.98
CA ARG A 190 12.92 5.32 -18.32
C ARG A 190 14.11 5.43 -17.38
N THR A 191 14.89 4.37 -17.26
CA THR A 191 16.07 4.34 -16.39
C THR A 191 17.08 5.42 -16.79
N GLU A 192 17.31 5.61 -18.09
CA GLU A 192 18.19 6.64 -18.61
C GLU A 192 17.77 8.07 -18.27
N ASP A 193 16.46 8.31 -18.04
CA ASP A 193 15.93 9.63 -17.67
C ASP A 193 16.08 9.96 -16.17
N VAL A 194 16.44 8.97 -15.34
CA VAL A 194 16.48 9.11 -13.88
C VAL A 194 17.82 8.72 -13.27
N VAL A 195 18.76 8.23 -14.06
CA VAL A 195 20.10 7.81 -13.61
C VAL A 195 21.16 8.70 -14.25
N CYS A 196 22.12 9.14 -13.45
CA CYS A 196 23.32 9.82 -13.91
C CYS A 196 24.55 9.03 -13.43
N PHE A 197 25.48 8.76 -14.34
CA PHE A 197 26.78 8.20 -14.01
C PHE A 197 27.82 9.34 -13.99
N LEU A 198 28.60 9.45 -12.89
CA LEU A 198 29.64 10.45 -12.66
C LEU A 198 31.05 9.84 -12.80
#